data_05286e14ff45c92808ca3fe4be8ef071
#
_entry.id   05286e14ff45c92808ca3fe4be8ef071
#
_cell.length_a   1.000
_cell.length_b   1.000
_cell.length_c   1.000
_cell.angle_alpha   90.00
_cell.angle_beta   90.00
_cell.angle_gamma   90.00
#
_symmetry.space_group_name_H-M   'P 1'
#
loop_
_entity.id
_entity.type
_entity.pdbx_description
1 polymer ?
#
loop_
_entity_poly.entity_id
_entity_poly.type
_entity_poly.pdbx_seq_one_letter_code
_entity_poly.pdbx_strand_id
1 'polypeptide(L)'
;MIKWLIKYGAVIFLFNTVLLSIKSTFDLGNQIFLAIMGIFTIFLLINPKQIKIVIFHKAFSFLLIINSLNLLYFILFHSVSDIEAIKYLLARAMQFTIISISIYFHFDYYKTQFLNHIASLVLFIVILSLLFYPNVFSGRYEGIIWNSNMLASFIVIA
;
A
#
# COMPACT_ATOMS: atom_id res chain seq x y z
N MET A 1 15.06 7.59 13.44
CA MET A 1 14.64 7.32 12.05
C MET A 1 13.74 6.09 11.94
N ILE A 2 14.15 4.90 12.36
CA ILE A 2 13.36 3.65 12.26
C ILE A 2 11.99 3.75 12.95
N LYS A 3 11.89 4.29 14.18
CA LYS A 3 10.61 4.48 14.90
C LYS A 3 9.63 5.37 14.14
N TRP A 4 10.13 6.42 13.51
CA TRP A 4 9.33 7.32 12.69
C TRP A 4 8.79 6.60 11.44
N LEU A 5 9.65 5.83 10.78
CA LEU A 5 9.28 5.09 9.59
C LEU A 5 8.24 3.99 9.89
N ILE A 6 8.34 3.32 11.04
CA ILE A 6 7.34 2.37 11.49
C ILE A 6 6.01 3.07 11.77
N LYS A 7 6.04 4.26 12.40
CA LYS A 7 4.84 5.05 12.66
C LYS A 7 4.11 5.44 11.38
N TYR A 8 4.83 5.89 10.37
CA TYR A 8 4.23 6.41 9.13
C TYR A 8 4.24 5.41 7.97
N GLY A 9 4.73 4.20 8.19
CA GLY A 9 4.90 3.20 7.12
C GLY A 9 3.64 2.92 6.33
N ALA A 10 2.48 2.73 6.98
CA ALA A 10 1.23 2.50 6.27
C ALA A 10 0.75 3.74 5.51
N VAL A 11 0.99 4.95 6.04
CA VAL A 11 0.65 6.21 5.35
C VAL A 11 1.54 6.41 4.14
N ILE A 12 2.85 6.25 4.29
CA ILE A 12 3.82 6.36 3.17
C ILE A 12 3.47 5.34 2.09
N PHE A 13 3.13 4.12 2.50
CA PHE A 13 2.70 3.08 1.59
C PHE A 13 1.43 3.47 0.83
N LEU A 14 0.42 4.03 1.51
CA LEU A 14 -0.81 4.51 0.92
C LEU A 14 -0.53 5.62 -0.13
N PHE A 15 0.29 6.61 0.20
CA PHE A 15 0.68 7.67 -0.75
C PHE A 15 1.50 7.11 -1.93
N ASN A 16 2.34 6.12 -1.69
CA ASN A 16 3.12 5.49 -2.75
C ASN A 16 2.26 4.73 -3.76
N THR A 17 1.09 4.20 -3.37
CA THR A 17 0.16 3.57 -4.33
C THR A 17 -0.32 4.55 -5.41
N VAL A 18 -0.42 5.83 -5.09
CA VAL A 18 -0.75 6.88 -6.06
C VAL A 18 0.39 7.07 -7.06
N LEU A 19 1.63 7.14 -6.58
CA LEU A 19 2.81 7.27 -7.45
C LEU A 19 2.94 6.07 -8.41
N LEU A 20 2.63 4.87 -7.92
CA LEU A 20 2.59 3.64 -8.72
C LEU A 20 1.44 3.61 -9.76
N SER A 21 0.40 4.41 -9.53
CA SER A 21 -0.75 4.50 -10.44
C SER A 21 -0.58 5.52 -11.56
N ILE A 22 0.43 6.38 -11.47
CA ILE A 22 0.72 7.45 -12.44
C ILE A 22 1.91 7.03 -13.30
N LYS A 23 1.73 6.99 -14.62
CA LYS A 23 2.77 6.51 -15.54
C LYS A 23 4.09 7.26 -15.43
N SER A 24 4.06 8.58 -15.25
CA SER A 24 5.27 9.41 -15.16
C SER A 24 6.05 9.26 -13.85
N THR A 25 5.41 8.78 -12.77
CA THR A 25 6.01 8.61 -11.45
C THR A 25 6.15 7.15 -11.04
N PHE A 26 5.82 6.21 -11.94
CA PHE A 26 5.85 4.77 -11.67
C PHE A 26 7.21 4.28 -11.19
N ASP A 27 8.29 4.68 -11.86
CA ASP A 27 9.65 4.29 -11.49
C ASP A 27 10.06 4.84 -10.12
N LEU A 28 9.71 6.10 -9.82
CA LEU A 28 9.91 6.69 -8.51
C LEU A 28 9.14 5.94 -7.43
N GLY A 29 7.87 5.61 -7.72
CA GLY A 29 7.03 4.80 -6.83
C GLY A 29 7.64 3.42 -6.53
N ASN A 30 8.21 2.76 -7.53
CA ASN A 30 8.90 1.48 -7.36
C ASN A 30 10.16 1.61 -6.50
N GLN A 31 10.97 2.66 -6.69
CA GLN A 31 12.16 2.90 -5.87
C GLN A 31 11.78 3.15 -4.40
N ILE A 32 10.75 3.97 -4.15
CA ILE A 32 10.23 4.21 -2.80
C ILE A 32 9.72 2.91 -2.19
N PHE A 33 8.97 2.11 -2.95
CA PHE A 33 8.46 0.83 -2.51
C PHE A 33 9.58 -0.13 -2.08
N LEU A 34 10.62 -0.28 -2.91
CA LEU A 34 11.77 -1.12 -2.60
C LEU A 34 12.54 -0.63 -1.37
N ALA A 35 12.71 0.69 -1.23
CA ALA A 35 13.37 1.28 -0.05
C ALA A 35 12.58 0.99 1.24
N ILE A 36 11.26 1.18 1.23
CA ILE A 36 10.39 0.86 2.37
C ILE A 36 10.49 -0.63 2.69
N MET A 37 10.39 -1.50 1.69
CA MET A 37 10.50 -2.95 1.84
C MET A 37 11.83 -3.34 2.47
N GLY A 38 12.94 -2.78 1.99
CA GLY A 38 14.27 -3.04 2.54
C GLY A 38 14.37 -2.66 4.02
N ILE A 39 13.90 -1.46 4.39
CA ILE A 39 13.95 -0.98 5.78
C ILE A 39 13.07 -1.84 6.69
N PHE A 40 11.86 -2.19 6.26
CA PHE A 40 10.99 -3.07 7.04
C PHE A 40 11.55 -4.49 7.16
N THR A 41 12.18 -5.01 6.11
CA THR A 41 12.87 -6.31 6.17
C THR A 41 13.97 -6.31 7.22
N ILE A 42 14.80 -5.26 7.26
CA ILE A 42 15.84 -5.11 8.28
C ILE A 42 15.21 -5.05 9.69
N PHE A 43 14.13 -4.29 9.85
CA PHE A 43 13.40 -4.23 11.12
C PHE A 43 12.88 -5.61 11.55
N LEU A 44 12.36 -6.38 10.61
CA LEU A 44 11.87 -7.74 10.82
C LEU A 44 12.98 -8.68 11.31
N LEU A 45 14.14 -8.62 10.69
CA LEU A 45 15.28 -9.46 11.06
C LEU A 45 15.79 -9.14 12.46
N ILE A 46 15.74 -7.87 12.87
CA ILE A 46 16.19 -7.44 14.20
C ILE A 46 15.17 -7.78 15.30
N ASN A 47 13.87 -7.84 14.98
CA ASN A 47 12.79 -8.00 15.95
C ASN A 47 11.85 -9.20 15.67
N PRO A 48 12.34 -10.42 15.49
CA PRO A 48 11.52 -11.55 15.01
C PRO A 48 10.40 -11.96 16.00
N LYS A 49 10.62 -11.80 17.31
CA LYS A 49 9.61 -12.16 18.33
C LYS A 49 8.38 -11.23 18.29
N GLN A 50 8.61 -9.94 18.13
CA GLN A 50 7.52 -8.95 18.09
C GLN A 50 6.65 -9.13 16.84
N ILE A 51 7.24 -9.53 15.74
CA ILE A 51 6.55 -9.74 14.47
C ILE A 51 5.56 -10.88 14.55
N LYS A 52 5.98 -12.01 15.13
CA LYS A 52 5.07 -13.15 15.30
C LYS A 52 3.80 -12.75 16.05
N ILE A 53 3.92 -11.92 17.09
CA ILE A 53 2.79 -11.42 17.86
C ILE A 53 1.88 -10.54 16.98
N VAL A 54 2.45 -9.67 16.16
CA VAL A 54 1.68 -8.76 15.30
C VAL A 54 0.97 -9.52 14.18
N ILE A 55 1.67 -10.38 13.46
CA ILE A 55 1.11 -11.09 12.30
C ILE A 55 -0.04 -12.02 12.71
N PHE A 56 0.09 -12.71 13.84
CA PHE A 56 -0.96 -13.61 14.35
C PHE A 56 -1.97 -12.92 15.26
N HIS A 57 -1.91 -11.60 15.37
CA HIS A 57 -2.89 -10.86 16.16
C HIS A 57 -4.29 -10.95 15.53
N LYS A 58 -5.30 -11.20 16.37
CA LYS A 58 -6.69 -11.44 15.95
C LYS A 58 -7.26 -10.34 15.04
N ALA A 59 -6.86 -9.09 15.24
CA ALA A 59 -7.30 -7.96 14.42
C ALA A 59 -6.82 -8.04 12.95
N PHE A 60 -5.72 -8.75 12.67
CA PHE A 60 -5.16 -8.89 11.33
C PHE A 60 -5.48 -10.24 10.67
N SER A 61 -6.31 -11.08 11.29
CA SER A 61 -6.65 -12.41 10.77
C SER A 61 -7.22 -12.37 9.35
N PHE A 62 -8.02 -11.36 9.02
CA PHE A 62 -8.58 -11.19 7.68
C PHE A 62 -7.48 -10.96 6.63
N LEU A 63 -6.51 -10.11 6.92
CA LEU A 63 -5.37 -9.88 6.02
C LEU A 63 -4.48 -11.11 5.90
N LEU A 64 -4.31 -11.87 6.98
CA LEU A 64 -3.58 -13.13 6.97
C LEU A 64 -4.29 -14.16 6.06
N ILE A 65 -5.62 -14.26 6.15
CA ILE A 65 -6.42 -15.14 5.28
C ILE A 65 -6.22 -14.76 3.81
N ILE A 66 -6.33 -13.47 3.46
CA ILE A 66 -6.12 -13.00 2.08
C ILE A 66 -4.73 -13.37 1.58
N ASN A 67 -3.68 -13.18 2.38
CA ASN A 67 -2.32 -13.54 1.97
C ASN A 67 -2.14 -15.06 1.83
N SER A 68 -2.81 -15.85 2.67
CA SER A 68 -2.82 -17.30 2.56
C SER A 68 -3.53 -17.77 1.29
N LEU A 69 -4.64 -17.13 0.91
CA LEU A 69 -5.32 -17.38 -0.36
C LEU A 69 -4.46 -17.02 -1.57
N ASN A 70 -3.73 -15.89 -1.51
CA ASN A 70 -2.77 -15.52 -2.57
C ASN A 70 -1.65 -16.56 -2.70
N LEU A 71 -1.13 -17.09 -1.59
CA LEU A 71 -0.15 -18.16 -1.61
C LEU A 71 -0.73 -19.44 -2.20
N LEU A 72 -1.94 -19.84 -1.80
CA LEU A 72 -2.63 -21.00 -2.33
C LEU A 72 -2.85 -20.87 -3.85
N TYR A 73 -3.32 -19.70 -4.30
CA TYR A 73 -3.49 -19.41 -5.72
C TYR A 73 -2.17 -19.56 -6.49
N PHE A 74 -1.07 -19.01 -5.94
CA PHE A 74 0.24 -19.18 -6.54
C PHE A 74 0.64 -20.65 -6.69
N ILE A 75 0.46 -21.46 -5.63
CA ILE A 75 0.80 -22.89 -5.65
C ILE A 75 -0.01 -23.66 -6.69
N LEU A 76 -1.29 -23.30 -6.88
CA LEU A 76 -2.19 -24.01 -7.78
C LEU A 76 -2.00 -23.62 -9.27
N PHE A 77 -1.67 -22.36 -9.57
CA PHE A 77 -1.74 -21.83 -10.92
C PHE A 77 -0.42 -21.31 -11.48
N HIS A 78 0.63 -21.20 -10.66
CA HIS A 78 1.94 -20.72 -11.08
C HIS A 78 3.03 -21.73 -10.74
N SER A 79 4.14 -21.67 -11.50
CA SER A 79 5.33 -22.46 -11.21
C SER A 79 6.39 -21.61 -10.50
N VAL A 80 7.33 -22.26 -9.83
CA VAL A 80 8.47 -21.59 -9.17
C VAL A 80 9.37 -20.86 -10.19
N SER A 81 9.27 -21.19 -11.47
CA SER A 81 9.97 -20.49 -12.56
C SER A 81 9.32 -19.16 -12.96
N ASP A 82 8.09 -18.89 -12.50
CA ASP A 82 7.38 -17.62 -12.76
C ASP A 82 7.87 -16.53 -11.80
N ILE A 83 8.94 -15.85 -12.17
CA ILE A 83 9.60 -14.83 -11.38
C ILE A 83 8.64 -13.66 -11.09
N GLU A 84 7.78 -13.29 -12.02
CA GLU A 84 6.83 -12.17 -11.83
C GLU A 84 5.76 -12.53 -10.79
N ALA A 85 5.24 -13.74 -10.81
CA ALA A 85 4.30 -14.21 -9.79
C ALA A 85 4.93 -14.28 -8.40
N ILE A 86 6.21 -14.70 -8.30
CA ILE A 86 6.95 -14.69 -7.02
C ILE A 86 7.14 -13.27 -6.51
N LYS A 87 7.55 -12.33 -7.35
CA LYS A 87 7.69 -10.92 -6.97
C LYS A 87 6.37 -10.35 -6.45
N TYR A 88 5.26 -10.64 -7.14
CA TYR A 88 3.93 -10.22 -6.73
C TYR A 88 3.55 -10.78 -5.35
N LEU A 89 3.76 -12.09 -5.13
CA LEU A 89 3.48 -12.76 -3.86
C LEU A 89 4.27 -12.13 -2.70
N LEU A 90 5.59 -11.93 -2.90
CA LEU A 90 6.46 -11.29 -1.93
C LEU A 90 6.02 -9.85 -1.64
N ALA A 91 5.69 -9.09 -2.68
CA ALA A 91 5.20 -7.72 -2.52
C ALA A 91 3.93 -7.69 -1.66
N ARG A 92 2.97 -8.59 -1.88
CA ARG A 92 1.74 -8.68 -1.09
C ARG A 92 2.01 -9.05 0.37
N ALA A 93 2.88 -10.04 0.62
CA ALA A 93 3.27 -10.43 1.97
C ALA A 93 3.94 -9.27 2.73
N MET A 94 4.82 -8.53 2.07
CA MET A 94 5.49 -7.37 2.65
C MET A 94 4.52 -6.21 2.89
N GLN A 95 3.61 -5.92 1.98
CA GLN A 95 2.54 -4.93 2.18
C GLN A 95 1.74 -5.23 3.44
N PHE A 96 1.28 -6.47 3.58
CA PHE A 96 0.58 -6.92 4.78
C PHE A 96 1.41 -6.68 6.05
N THR A 97 2.67 -7.05 6.02
CA THR A 97 3.57 -6.92 7.16
C THR A 97 3.79 -5.45 7.54
N ILE A 98 4.03 -4.57 6.56
CA ILE A 98 4.20 -3.13 6.77
C ILE A 98 2.96 -2.53 7.42
N ILE A 99 1.78 -2.79 6.85
CA ILE A 99 0.51 -2.26 7.35
C ILE A 99 0.25 -2.76 8.77
N SER A 100 0.38 -4.06 9.01
CA SER A 100 0.11 -4.67 10.31
C SER A 100 1.03 -4.14 11.40
N ILE A 101 2.33 -4.03 11.13
CA ILE A 101 3.31 -3.50 12.10
C ILE A 101 3.04 -2.02 12.38
N SER A 102 2.85 -1.21 11.35
CA SER A 102 2.60 0.22 11.52
C SER A 102 1.34 0.48 12.36
N ILE A 103 0.24 -0.20 12.05
CA ILE A 103 -1.03 -0.04 12.77
C ILE A 103 -0.93 -0.59 14.20
N TYR A 104 -0.31 -1.75 14.40
CA TYR A 104 -0.23 -2.37 15.72
C TYR A 104 0.55 -1.52 16.73
N PHE A 105 1.75 -1.04 16.34
CA PHE A 105 2.58 -0.25 17.24
C PHE A 105 2.11 1.19 17.44
N HIS A 106 1.26 1.70 16.55
CA HIS A 106 0.77 3.08 16.60
C HIS A 106 -0.75 3.15 16.43
N PHE A 107 -1.46 2.22 17.08
CA PHE A 107 -2.92 2.07 16.94
C PHE A 107 -3.68 3.35 17.27
N ASP A 108 -3.33 4.04 18.35
CA ASP A 108 -4.02 5.28 18.76
C ASP A 108 -3.87 6.40 17.71
N TYR A 109 -2.69 6.48 17.09
CA TYR A 109 -2.46 7.41 15.99
C TYR A 109 -3.33 7.07 14.77
N TYR A 110 -3.34 5.81 14.35
CA TYR A 110 -4.13 5.41 13.18
C TYR A 110 -5.63 5.50 13.42
N LYS A 111 -6.10 5.16 14.63
CA LYS A 111 -7.50 5.30 15.01
C LYS A 111 -8.04 6.71 14.83
N THR A 112 -7.22 7.73 15.09
CA THR A 112 -7.64 9.14 15.05
C THR A 112 -7.31 9.83 13.72
N GLN A 113 -6.22 9.45 13.06
CA GLN A 113 -5.68 10.18 11.91
C GLN A 113 -5.84 9.46 10.56
N PHE A 114 -6.25 8.20 10.56
CA PHE A 114 -6.29 7.41 9.32
C PHE A 114 -7.24 8.00 8.27
N LEU A 115 -8.45 8.38 8.68
CA LEU A 115 -9.43 9.02 7.79
C LEU A 115 -8.92 10.36 7.25
N ASN A 116 -8.25 11.15 8.09
CA ASN A 116 -7.66 12.42 7.66
C ASN A 116 -6.57 12.20 6.60
N HIS A 117 -5.77 11.14 6.72
CA HIS A 117 -4.76 10.80 5.71
C HIS A 117 -5.39 10.34 4.40
N ILE A 118 -6.45 9.52 4.45
CA ILE A 118 -7.19 9.12 3.25
C ILE A 118 -7.81 10.34 2.58
N ALA A 119 -8.53 11.18 3.32
CA ALA A 119 -9.15 12.39 2.80
C ALA A 119 -8.10 13.34 2.17
N SER A 120 -6.97 13.55 2.83
CA SER A 120 -5.86 14.37 2.31
C SER A 120 -5.28 13.79 1.03
N LEU A 121 -5.12 12.47 0.94
CA LEU A 121 -4.64 11.78 -0.26
C LEU A 121 -5.59 11.99 -1.43
N VAL A 122 -6.89 11.74 -1.20
CA VAL A 122 -7.91 11.91 -2.25
C VAL A 122 -7.99 13.35 -2.71
N LEU A 123 -8.01 14.31 -1.77
CA LEU A 123 -7.99 15.73 -2.10
C LEU A 123 -6.76 16.08 -2.96
N PHE A 124 -5.60 15.57 -2.62
CA PHE A 124 -4.36 15.76 -3.37
C PHE A 124 -4.48 15.20 -4.81
N ILE A 125 -5.01 13.99 -4.97
CA ILE A 125 -5.24 13.37 -6.29
C ILE A 125 -6.21 14.21 -7.12
N VAL A 126 -7.32 14.66 -6.52
CA VAL A 126 -8.33 15.47 -7.22
C VAL A 126 -7.75 16.81 -7.65
N ILE A 127 -7.03 17.50 -6.76
CA ILE A 127 -6.38 18.79 -7.09
C ILE A 127 -5.37 18.61 -8.23
N LEU A 128 -4.49 17.61 -8.16
CA LEU A 128 -3.52 17.36 -9.22
C LEU A 128 -4.22 16.99 -10.54
N SER A 129 -5.30 16.21 -10.48
CA SER A 129 -6.07 15.84 -11.66
C SER A 129 -6.70 17.06 -12.34
N LEU A 130 -7.28 17.96 -11.57
CA LEU A 130 -7.90 19.19 -12.11
C LEU A 130 -6.84 20.18 -12.65
N LEU A 131 -5.66 20.25 -12.04
CA LEU A 131 -4.60 21.15 -12.49
C LEU A 131 -3.95 20.67 -13.80
N PHE A 132 -3.68 19.39 -13.93
CA PHE A 132 -2.96 18.85 -15.10
C PHE A 132 -3.88 18.36 -16.20
N TYR A 133 -5.12 17.98 -15.88
CA TYR A 133 -6.11 17.45 -16.82
C TYR A 133 -7.48 18.10 -16.61
N PRO A 134 -7.64 19.41 -16.93
CA PRO A 134 -8.85 20.17 -16.60
C PRO A 134 -10.09 19.79 -17.42
N ASN A 135 -9.98 18.97 -18.48
CA ASN A 135 -11.09 18.64 -19.37
C ASN A 135 -12.10 17.66 -18.74
N VAL A 136 -12.77 18.11 -17.67
CA VAL A 136 -13.74 17.31 -16.90
C VAL A 136 -14.97 16.92 -17.72
N PHE A 137 -15.33 17.72 -18.75
CA PHE A 137 -16.57 17.56 -19.53
C PHE A 137 -16.40 16.79 -20.84
N SER A 138 -15.23 16.32 -21.18
CA SER A 138 -14.93 15.65 -22.45
C SER A 138 -15.15 14.13 -22.44
N GLY A 139 -16.07 13.62 -21.62
CA GLY A 139 -16.37 12.19 -21.51
C GLY A 139 -16.07 11.62 -20.12
N ARG A 140 -15.60 10.38 -20.05
CA ARG A 140 -15.29 9.74 -18.78
C ARG A 140 -13.98 10.29 -18.21
N TYR A 141 -14.07 11.03 -17.11
CA TYR A 141 -12.91 11.69 -16.51
C TYR A 141 -11.95 10.69 -15.84
N GLU A 142 -10.72 10.66 -16.28
CA GLU A 142 -9.67 9.76 -15.78
C GLU A 142 -8.65 10.46 -14.88
N GLY A 143 -8.56 11.79 -14.98
CA GLY A 143 -7.63 12.61 -14.22
C GLY A 143 -6.17 12.20 -14.43
N ILE A 144 -5.33 12.46 -13.44
CA ILE A 144 -3.90 12.13 -13.47
C ILE A 144 -3.63 10.60 -13.40
N ILE A 145 -4.59 9.83 -12.93
CA ILE A 145 -4.45 8.36 -12.77
C ILE A 145 -4.67 7.62 -14.10
N TRP A 146 -5.28 8.28 -15.08
CA TRP A 146 -5.63 7.70 -16.40
C TRP A 146 -6.51 6.44 -16.29
N ASN A 147 -7.28 6.35 -15.20
CA ASN A 147 -8.24 5.28 -14.97
C ASN A 147 -9.40 5.81 -14.13
N SER A 148 -10.54 6.04 -14.80
CA SER A 148 -11.72 6.60 -14.15
C SER A 148 -12.29 5.74 -13.02
N ASN A 149 -12.20 4.40 -13.14
CA ASN A 149 -12.65 3.50 -12.07
C ASN A 149 -11.78 3.63 -10.83
N MET A 150 -10.48 3.76 -11.02
CA MET A 150 -9.52 3.91 -9.95
C MET A 150 -9.66 5.26 -9.26
N LEU A 151 -9.84 6.34 -10.04
CA LEU A 151 -10.13 7.67 -9.51
C LEU A 151 -11.44 7.69 -8.71
N ALA A 152 -12.52 7.09 -9.25
CA ALA A 152 -13.78 6.96 -8.56
C ALA A 152 -13.65 6.17 -7.25
N SER A 153 -12.89 5.08 -7.24
CA SER A 153 -12.63 4.29 -6.03
C SER A 153 -11.95 5.12 -4.93
N PHE A 154 -10.99 5.96 -5.28
CA PHE A 154 -10.35 6.85 -4.31
C PHE A 154 -11.33 7.87 -3.73
N ILE A 155 -12.20 8.46 -4.57
CA ILE A 155 -13.19 9.46 -4.13
C ILE A 155 -14.24 8.84 -3.21
N VAL A 156 -14.69 7.61 -3.49
CA VAL A 156 -15.72 6.92 -2.69
C VAL A 156 -15.20 6.51 -1.30
N ILE A 157 -13.90 6.24 -1.15
CA ILE A 157 -13.29 5.84 0.11
C ILE A 157 -13.06 7.04 1.06
N ALA A 158 -13.01 8.28 0.55
CA ALA A 158 -12.77 9.49 1.33
C ALA A 158 -14.05 10.03 1.98
#